data_d4e352bec68cd4275d87076070c37143
#
_entry.id   d4e352bec68cd4275d87076070c37143
#
_cell.length_a   1.000
_cell.length_b   1.000
_cell.length_c   1.000
_cell.angle_alpha   90.00
_cell.angle_beta   90.00
_cell.angle_gamma   90.00
#
_symmetry.space_group_name_H-M   'P 1'
#
loop_
_entity.id
_entity.type
_entity.pdbx_description
1 polymer ?
#
loop_
_entity_poly.entity_id
_entity_poly.type
_entity_poly.pdbx_seq_one_letter_code
_entity_poly.pdbx_strand_id
1 'polypeptide(L)'
;IKLDVAGVVVAPLALADLILTEQEKLKGCALIDFGAGVTSVTMYKDGSLAGLYVIPLGSHLITRDLMSLGMPEKEAERVKRTYGNAIWEKDNEQQMVTVDLADGQHSSEIKLSDINMVVQVRSREIIENIYARMEDAGVAKDPGYSIVIAGNGAALKNMREALSERFKMDVRYASVRKDLIADGEMIANNPEYTTAAALLLKGTENCALYIAPEPERPKVVEPKIEPKEEPVIAEIEEKQEEPPVEKQSAATTKNRNSGTKKEEEKKNRKGWGIGDLFKNAVDKVGEGIDKALKDEQ
;
A
#
# COMPACT_ATOMS: atom_id res chain seq x y z
N ILE A 1 -8.11 -2.52 23.54
CA ILE A 1 -9.23 -1.70 23.05
C ILE A 1 -10.33 -2.68 22.68
N LYS A 2 -11.50 -2.57 23.33
CA LYS A 2 -12.68 -3.35 22.97
C LYS A 2 -13.44 -2.52 21.93
N LEU A 3 -13.33 -2.92 20.67
CA LEU A 3 -14.08 -2.35 19.56
C LEU A 3 -14.86 -3.47 18.89
N ASP A 4 -16.13 -3.21 18.63
CA ASP A 4 -16.95 -4.12 17.82
C ASP A 4 -16.73 -3.82 16.34
N VAL A 5 -16.47 -4.85 15.55
CA VAL A 5 -16.27 -4.75 14.11
C VAL A 5 -17.64 -4.87 13.44
N ALA A 6 -18.13 -3.75 12.87
CA ALA A 6 -19.42 -3.72 12.18
C ALA A 6 -19.38 -4.37 10.79
N GLY A 7 -18.22 -4.36 10.14
CA GLY A 7 -18.05 -4.95 8.81
C GLY A 7 -16.64 -4.83 8.28
N VAL A 8 -16.37 -5.50 7.15
CA VAL A 8 -15.09 -5.46 6.43
C VAL A 8 -15.37 -5.14 4.98
N VAL A 9 -14.67 -4.15 4.43
CA VAL A 9 -14.74 -3.76 3.02
C VAL A 9 -13.41 -4.03 2.33
N VAL A 10 -13.46 -4.73 1.21
CA VAL A 10 -12.27 -4.99 0.37
C VAL A 10 -12.02 -3.77 -0.52
N ALA A 11 -11.01 -2.97 -0.19
CA ALA A 11 -10.74 -1.69 -0.85
C ALA A 11 -10.59 -1.80 -2.38
N PRO A 12 -9.85 -2.75 -2.97
CA PRO A 12 -9.76 -2.89 -4.42
C PRO A 12 -11.12 -3.16 -5.12
N LEU A 13 -12.04 -3.86 -4.47
CA LEU A 13 -13.39 -4.09 -5.01
C LEU A 13 -14.23 -2.82 -4.94
N ALA A 14 -14.17 -2.10 -3.82
CA ALA A 14 -14.84 -0.81 -3.70
C ALA A 14 -14.33 0.18 -4.75
N LEU A 15 -13.02 0.21 -4.99
CA LEU A 15 -12.39 1.06 -6.01
C LEU A 15 -12.86 0.67 -7.42
N ALA A 16 -12.95 -0.62 -7.72
CA ALA A 16 -13.46 -1.10 -9.01
C ALA A 16 -14.90 -0.66 -9.26
N ASP A 17 -15.76 -0.65 -8.25
CA ASP A 17 -17.14 -0.20 -8.38
C ASP A 17 -17.26 1.31 -8.61
N LEU A 18 -16.31 2.10 -8.10
CA LEU A 18 -16.26 3.55 -8.34
C LEU A 18 -15.74 3.91 -9.73
N ILE A 19 -14.79 3.13 -10.28
CA ILE A 19 -14.04 3.49 -11.48
C ILE A 19 -14.52 2.76 -12.73
N LEU A 20 -14.80 1.45 -12.62
CA LEU A 20 -15.13 0.62 -13.77
C LEU A 20 -16.61 0.72 -14.14
N THR A 21 -16.87 0.82 -15.43
CA THR A 21 -18.23 0.71 -15.96
C THR A 21 -18.65 -0.75 -16.08
N GLU A 22 -19.95 -1.02 -16.05
CA GLU A 22 -20.48 -2.38 -16.24
C GLU A 22 -20.08 -2.95 -17.62
N GLN A 23 -19.96 -2.09 -18.63
CA GLN A 23 -19.51 -2.52 -19.97
C GLN A 23 -18.04 -2.97 -19.96
N GLU A 24 -17.16 -2.31 -19.22
CA GLU A 24 -15.77 -2.73 -19.07
C GLU A 24 -15.68 -4.06 -18.31
N LYS A 25 -16.43 -4.20 -17.22
CA LYS A 25 -16.49 -5.47 -16.49
C LYS A 25 -17.00 -6.61 -17.36
N LEU A 26 -18.00 -6.35 -18.22
CA LEU A 26 -18.57 -7.33 -19.13
C LEU A 26 -17.58 -7.74 -20.24
N LYS A 27 -16.92 -6.79 -20.88
CA LYS A 27 -15.93 -7.05 -21.94
C LYS A 27 -14.67 -7.73 -21.43
N GLY A 28 -14.30 -7.46 -20.19
CA GLY A 28 -13.05 -7.88 -19.57
C GLY A 28 -12.11 -6.70 -19.35
N CYS A 29 -11.73 -6.48 -18.11
CA CYS A 29 -10.79 -5.44 -17.75
C CYS A 29 -10.02 -5.77 -16.45
N ALA A 30 -8.81 -5.21 -16.33
CA ALA A 30 -8.04 -5.19 -15.11
C ALA A 30 -7.95 -3.75 -14.56
N LEU A 31 -8.34 -3.54 -13.31
CA LEU A 31 -8.01 -2.34 -12.57
C LEU A 31 -6.73 -2.58 -11.79
N ILE A 32 -5.71 -1.80 -12.08
CA ILE A 32 -4.42 -1.83 -11.41
C ILE A 32 -4.29 -0.56 -10.57
N ASP A 33 -4.26 -0.73 -9.24
CA ASP A 33 -4.07 0.36 -8.30
C ASP A 33 -2.63 0.37 -7.79
N PHE A 34 -1.85 1.36 -8.26
CA PHE A 34 -0.46 1.57 -7.89
C PHE A 34 -0.38 2.36 -6.58
N GLY A 35 -0.47 1.66 -5.45
CA GLY A 35 -0.28 2.26 -4.13
C GLY A 35 1.18 2.53 -3.79
N ALA A 36 1.42 3.10 -2.61
CA ALA A 36 2.78 3.34 -2.09
C ALA A 36 3.47 2.03 -1.70
N GLY A 37 2.83 1.19 -0.89
CA GLY A 37 3.41 -0.05 -0.38
C GLY A 37 3.07 -1.29 -1.20
N VAL A 38 1.91 -1.30 -1.86
CA VAL A 38 1.39 -2.45 -2.59
C VAL A 38 0.79 -2.00 -3.92
N THR A 39 0.75 -2.92 -4.89
CA THR A 39 -0.04 -2.77 -6.11
C THR A 39 -1.14 -3.82 -6.11
N SER A 40 -2.40 -3.41 -6.24
CA SER A 40 -3.52 -4.35 -6.36
C SER A 40 -3.99 -4.47 -7.80
N VAL A 41 -4.39 -5.70 -8.18
CA VAL A 41 -4.89 -6.03 -9.51
C VAL A 41 -6.23 -6.72 -9.35
N THR A 42 -7.29 -6.02 -9.78
CA THR A 42 -8.67 -6.53 -9.75
C THR A 42 -9.12 -6.80 -11.18
N MET A 43 -9.48 -8.02 -11.49
CA MET A 43 -9.79 -8.46 -12.85
C MET A 43 -11.24 -8.89 -12.97
N TYR A 44 -11.91 -8.39 -14.00
CA TYR A 44 -13.27 -8.77 -14.36
C TYR A 44 -13.30 -9.40 -15.75
N LYS A 45 -14.20 -10.38 -15.93
CA LYS A 45 -14.51 -10.99 -17.21
C LYS A 45 -15.98 -11.43 -17.19
N ASP A 46 -16.70 -11.20 -18.27
CA ASP A 46 -18.13 -11.55 -18.39
C ASP A 46 -18.98 -11.00 -17.22
N GLY A 47 -18.65 -9.81 -16.75
CA GLY A 47 -19.33 -9.14 -15.63
C GLY A 47 -18.97 -9.69 -14.24
N SER A 48 -18.15 -10.73 -14.15
CA SER A 48 -17.79 -11.39 -12.91
C SER A 48 -16.35 -11.15 -12.52
N LEU A 49 -16.06 -11.18 -11.21
CA LEU A 49 -14.70 -11.07 -10.68
C LEU A 49 -13.90 -12.32 -11.11
N ALA A 50 -12.91 -12.14 -12.00
CA ALA A 50 -12.02 -13.20 -12.46
C ALA A 50 -10.83 -13.42 -11.53
N GLY A 51 -10.37 -12.36 -10.84
CA GLY A 51 -9.28 -12.47 -9.89
C GLY A 51 -9.03 -11.18 -9.13
N LEU A 52 -8.43 -11.32 -7.95
CA LEU A 52 -7.96 -10.21 -7.12
C LEU A 52 -6.61 -10.60 -6.52
N TYR A 53 -5.60 -9.79 -6.80
CA TYR A 53 -4.25 -10.00 -6.30
C TYR A 53 -3.74 -8.72 -5.64
N VAL A 54 -2.96 -8.90 -4.57
CA VAL A 54 -2.21 -7.81 -3.92
C VAL A 54 -0.74 -8.18 -3.98
N ILE A 55 0.01 -7.38 -4.72
CA ILE A 55 1.44 -7.55 -4.94
C ILE A 55 2.16 -6.62 -3.96
N PRO A 56 3.09 -7.12 -3.10
CA PRO A 56 3.78 -6.31 -2.10
C PRO A 56 4.90 -5.47 -2.72
N LEU A 57 4.65 -4.90 -3.87
CA LEU A 57 5.53 -4.00 -4.62
C LEU A 57 4.74 -2.74 -4.95
N GLY A 58 5.05 -1.65 -4.28
CA GLY A 58 4.42 -0.35 -4.52
C GLY A 58 5.42 0.71 -4.97
N SER A 59 4.93 1.89 -5.31
CA SER A 59 5.74 3.00 -5.83
C SER A 59 6.80 3.53 -4.85
N HIS A 60 6.65 3.26 -3.54
CA HIS A 60 7.64 3.60 -2.53
C HIS A 60 8.95 2.82 -2.69
N LEU A 61 8.93 1.64 -3.32
CA LEU A 61 10.16 0.90 -3.63
C LEU A 61 11.05 1.68 -4.61
N ILE A 62 10.46 2.40 -5.57
CA ILE A 62 11.21 3.29 -6.47
C ILE A 62 11.92 4.39 -5.66
N THR A 63 11.22 4.98 -4.68
CA THR A 63 11.80 5.98 -3.78
C THR A 63 12.97 5.42 -2.99
N ARG A 64 12.81 4.21 -2.42
CA ARG A 64 13.87 3.52 -1.68
C ARG A 64 15.10 3.20 -2.54
N ASP A 65 14.87 2.80 -3.78
CA ASP A 65 15.98 2.54 -4.70
C ASP A 65 16.73 3.83 -5.06
N LEU A 66 16.02 4.95 -5.25
CA LEU A 66 16.64 6.25 -5.45
C LEU A 66 17.43 6.73 -4.23
N MET A 67 17.01 6.38 -3.01
CA MET A 67 17.79 6.68 -1.80
C MET A 67 19.18 6.04 -1.82
N SER A 68 19.38 4.92 -2.53
CA SER A 68 20.69 4.30 -2.69
C SER A 68 21.72 5.17 -3.45
N LEU A 69 21.24 6.23 -4.12
CA LEU A 69 22.09 7.25 -4.76
C LEU A 69 22.54 8.35 -3.77
N GLY A 70 22.35 8.15 -2.47
CA GLY A 70 22.84 9.05 -1.41
C GLY A 70 21.86 10.14 -0.97
N MET A 71 20.66 10.21 -1.52
CA MET A 71 19.64 11.22 -1.16
C MET A 71 18.71 10.74 -0.04
N PRO A 72 18.20 11.65 0.81
CA PRO A 72 17.18 11.30 1.81
C PRO A 72 15.83 11.00 1.16
N GLU A 73 14.95 10.31 1.88
CA GLU A 73 13.64 9.84 1.37
C GLU A 73 12.80 10.96 0.74
N LYS A 74 12.72 12.12 1.40
CA LYS A 74 11.96 13.27 0.92
C LYS A 74 12.47 13.76 -0.44
N GLU A 75 13.78 13.80 -0.59
CA GLU A 75 14.43 14.20 -1.83
C GLU A 75 14.26 13.14 -2.92
N ALA A 76 14.43 11.86 -2.59
CA ALA A 76 14.19 10.75 -3.49
C ALA A 76 12.75 10.75 -4.03
N GLU A 77 11.77 11.05 -3.17
CA GLU A 77 10.37 11.19 -3.58
C GLU A 77 10.17 12.40 -4.52
N ARG A 78 10.79 13.54 -4.22
CA ARG A 78 10.79 14.72 -5.09
C ARG A 78 11.39 14.41 -6.46
N VAL A 79 12.56 13.77 -6.49
CA VAL A 79 13.27 13.38 -7.71
C VAL A 79 12.43 12.39 -8.53
N LYS A 80 11.86 11.38 -7.90
CA LYS A 80 10.94 10.42 -8.55
C LYS A 80 9.78 11.13 -9.23
N ARG A 81 9.11 12.04 -8.54
CA ARG A 81 7.92 12.75 -9.06
C ARG A 81 8.26 13.74 -10.17
N THR A 82 9.42 14.39 -10.09
CA THR A 82 9.81 15.45 -11.03
C THR A 82 10.50 14.89 -12.27
N TYR A 83 11.37 13.91 -12.09
CA TYR A 83 12.27 13.44 -13.15
C TYR A 83 12.09 11.97 -13.50
N GLY A 84 11.44 11.19 -12.62
CA GLY A 84 11.25 9.76 -12.81
C GLY A 84 10.45 9.42 -14.06
N ASN A 85 10.92 8.43 -14.83
CA ASN A 85 10.30 8.00 -16.06
C ASN A 85 10.33 6.46 -16.14
N ALA A 86 9.18 5.83 -16.35
CA ALA A 86 9.05 4.37 -16.48
C ALA A 86 9.64 3.83 -17.79
N ILE A 87 9.72 4.66 -18.84
CA ILE A 87 10.40 4.38 -20.10
C ILE A 87 11.46 5.43 -20.29
N TRP A 88 12.72 5.02 -20.18
CA TRP A 88 13.85 5.91 -20.42
C TRP A 88 14.34 5.76 -21.87
N GLU A 89 14.39 6.88 -22.60
CA GLU A 89 15.01 7.00 -23.90
C GLU A 89 16.34 7.78 -23.77
N LYS A 90 17.33 7.41 -24.56
CA LYS A 90 18.71 7.88 -24.39
C LYS A 90 18.95 9.36 -24.76
N ASP A 91 17.90 10.14 -25.05
CA ASP A 91 18.02 11.47 -25.66
C ASP A 91 18.68 12.56 -24.78
N ASN A 92 18.84 12.31 -23.46
CA ASN A 92 19.39 13.30 -22.51
C ASN A 92 20.45 12.70 -21.58
N GLU A 93 21.41 11.94 -22.13
CA GLU A 93 22.45 11.25 -21.33
C GLU A 93 23.34 12.20 -20.49
N GLN A 94 23.42 13.47 -20.86
CA GLN A 94 24.29 14.44 -20.17
C GLN A 94 23.56 15.40 -19.23
N GLN A 95 22.25 15.30 -19.11
CA GLN A 95 21.51 16.15 -18.20
C GLN A 95 21.82 15.80 -16.74
N MET A 96 22.26 16.79 -15.97
CA MET A 96 22.53 16.65 -14.54
C MET A 96 21.34 17.16 -13.72
N VAL A 97 21.09 16.52 -12.61
CA VAL A 97 20.06 16.90 -11.63
C VAL A 97 20.75 17.12 -10.29
N THR A 98 20.62 18.31 -9.76
CA THR A 98 21.11 18.63 -8.40
C THR A 98 20.16 18.01 -7.39
N VAL A 99 20.71 17.25 -6.46
CA VAL A 99 19.99 16.54 -5.39
C VAL A 99 20.64 16.86 -4.04
N ASP A 100 19.82 16.95 -3.00
CA ASP A 100 20.32 17.11 -1.63
C ASP A 100 20.74 15.74 -1.09
N LEU A 101 21.91 15.69 -0.43
CA LEU A 101 22.42 14.46 0.17
C LEU A 101 21.82 14.22 1.56
N ALA A 102 21.93 12.97 2.02
CA ALA A 102 21.37 12.53 3.30
C ALA A 102 22.02 13.19 4.53
N ASP A 103 23.19 13.81 4.38
CA ASP A 103 23.86 14.57 5.45
C ASP A 103 23.20 15.94 5.73
N GLY A 104 22.30 16.39 4.85
CA GLY A 104 21.55 17.64 4.98
C GLY A 104 22.37 18.91 4.82
N GLN A 105 23.65 18.81 4.40
CA GLN A 105 24.56 19.94 4.26
C GLN A 105 25.11 20.09 2.84
N HIS A 106 25.14 19.01 2.07
CA HIS A 106 25.72 18.98 0.74
C HIS A 106 24.68 18.63 -0.31
N SER A 107 24.88 19.11 -1.52
CA SER A 107 24.14 18.72 -2.71
C SER A 107 25.12 18.07 -3.69
N SER A 108 24.66 17.12 -4.47
CA SER A 108 25.42 16.43 -5.51
C SER A 108 24.72 16.54 -6.84
N GLU A 109 25.48 16.42 -7.91
CA GLU A 109 24.94 16.33 -9.27
C GLU A 109 24.90 14.87 -9.72
N ILE A 110 23.72 14.37 -10.04
CA ILE A 110 23.48 13.01 -10.53
C ILE A 110 22.96 13.09 -11.97
N LYS A 111 23.44 12.20 -12.83
CA LYS A 111 22.94 12.13 -14.20
C LYS A 111 21.47 11.73 -14.22
N LEU A 112 20.69 12.41 -15.03
CA LEU A 112 19.28 12.06 -15.23
C LEU A 112 19.11 10.63 -15.76
N SER A 113 20.07 10.16 -16.57
CA SER A 113 20.14 8.78 -17.06
C SER A 113 20.21 7.76 -15.92
N ASP A 114 20.99 8.02 -14.88
CA ASP A 114 21.18 7.10 -13.75
C ASP A 114 19.93 7.06 -12.88
N ILE A 115 19.31 8.22 -12.62
CA ILE A 115 18.01 8.32 -11.96
C ILE A 115 16.96 7.48 -12.71
N ASN A 116 16.83 7.68 -14.02
CA ASN A 116 15.82 7.01 -14.81
C ASN A 116 16.11 5.53 -15.04
N MET A 117 17.38 5.11 -15.03
CA MET A 117 17.73 3.69 -15.04
C MET A 117 17.16 2.98 -13.80
N VAL A 118 17.35 3.56 -12.61
CA VAL A 118 16.81 3.03 -11.33
C VAL A 118 15.28 2.96 -11.39
N VAL A 119 14.63 4.05 -11.81
CA VAL A 119 13.17 4.14 -11.90
C VAL A 119 12.61 3.12 -12.88
N GLN A 120 13.20 3.00 -14.07
CA GLN A 120 12.76 2.06 -15.11
C GLN A 120 12.89 0.61 -14.68
N VAL A 121 14.01 0.22 -14.05
CA VAL A 121 14.23 -1.16 -13.61
C VAL A 121 13.19 -1.57 -12.58
N ARG A 122 12.91 -0.71 -11.58
CA ARG A 122 11.90 -1.00 -10.57
C ARG A 122 10.48 -1.00 -11.15
N SER A 123 10.16 -0.03 -12.00
CA SER A 123 8.85 0.02 -12.67
C SER A 123 8.61 -1.25 -13.50
N ARG A 124 9.63 -1.71 -14.23
CA ARG A 124 9.57 -2.95 -15.00
C ARG A 124 9.34 -4.17 -14.12
N GLU A 125 10.01 -4.26 -12.98
CA GLU A 125 9.78 -5.36 -12.04
C GLU A 125 8.33 -5.39 -11.55
N ILE A 126 7.76 -4.24 -11.18
CA ILE A 126 6.35 -4.15 -10.79
C ILE A 126 5.45 -4.62 -11.93
N ILE A 127 5.68 -4.13 -13.15
CA ILE A 127 4.89 -4.49 -14.34
C ILE A 127 4.98 -5.99 -14.66
N GLU A 128 6.16 -6.60 -14.56
CA GLU A 128 6.33 -8.05 -14.79
C GLU A 128 5.60 -8.89 -13.74
N ASN A 129 5.58 -8.44 -12.48
CA ASN A 129 4.80 -9.11 -11.45
C ASN A 129 3.29 -9.00 -11.71
N ILE A 130 2.80 -7.85 -12.18
CA ILE A 130 1.41 -7.68 -12.61
C ILE A 130 1.11 -8.63 -13.77
N TYR A 131 1.98 -8.65 -14.78
CA TYR A 131 1.83 -9.52 -15.95
C TYR A 131 1.72 -10.99 -15.54
N ALA A 132 2.57 -11.47 -14.64
CA ALA A 132 2.52 -12.84 -14.15
C ALA A 132 1.17 -13.17 -13.48
N ARG A 133 0.60 -12.24 -12.70
CA ARG A 133 -0.72 -12.45 -12.07
C ARG A 133 -1.85 -12.48 -13.10
N MET A 134 -1.78 -11.63 -14.13
CA MET A 134 -2.75 -11.64 -15.22
C MET A 134 -2.60 -12.89 -16.12
N GLU A 135 -1.38 -13.40 -16.28
CA GLU A 135 -1.12 -14.65 -16.98
C GLU A 135 -1.64 -15.86 -16.18
N ASP A 136 -1.42 -15.90 -14.87
CA ASP A 136 -1.98 -16.92 -13.96
C ASP A 136 -3.52 -16.96 -14.04
N ALA A 137 -4.16 -15.81 -14.23
CA ALA A 137 -5.60 -15.69 -14.43
C ALA A 137 -6.08 -15.97 -15.88
N GLY A 138 -5.16 -16.21 -16.81
CA GLY A 138 -5.46 -16.49 -18.21
C GLY A 138 -5.93 -15.30 -19.04
N VAL A 139 -5.74 -14.05 -18.56
CA VAL A 139 -6.23 -12.83 -19.23
C VAL A 139 -5.13 -11.97 -19.85
N ALA A 140 -3.85 -12.23 -19.57
CA ALA A 140 -2.72 -11.40 -20.03
C ALA A 140 -2.56 -11.32 -21.57
N LYS A 141 -3.17 -12.23 -22.30
CA LYS A 141 -3.12 -12.32 -23.78
C LYS A 141 -4.49 -12.25 -24.43
N ASP A 142 -5.52 -11.87 -23.70
CA ASP A 142 -6.87 -11.72 -24.23
C ASP A 142 -6.99 -10.41 -25.00
N PRO A 143 -7.21 -10.43 -26.33
CA PRO A 143 -7.20 -9.22 -27.16
C PRO A 143 -8.39 -8.28 -26.88
N GLY A 144 -9.43 -8.78 -26.23
CA GLY A 144 -10.60 -7.98 -25.83
C GLY A 144 -10.44 -7.30 -24.46
N TYR A 145 -9.35 -7.59 -23.75
CA TYR A 145 -9.11 -7.11 -22.40
C TYR A 145 -8.50 -5.70 -22.40
N SER A 146 -8.89 -4.90 -21.43
CA SER A 146 -8.36 -3.55 -21.23
C SER A 146 -7.78 -3.37 -19.83
N ILE A 147 -6.92 -2.37 -19.69
CA ILE A 147 -6.30 -2.05 -18.40
C ILE A 147 -6.70 -0.63 -17.99
N VAL A 148 -7.09 -0.50 -16.72
CA VAL A 148 -7.36 0.78 -16.08
C VAL A 148 -6.36 0.95 -14.96
N ILE A 149 -5.67 2.09 -14.91
CA ILE A 149 -4.65 2.37 -13.90
C ILE A 149 -5.09 3.47 -12.95
N ALA A 150 -4.89 3.24 -11.67
CA ALA A 150 -5.24 4.11 -10.55
C ALA A 150 -4.08 4.23 -9.56
N GLY A 151 -4.26 5.07 -8.55
CA GLY A 151 -3.28 5.31 -7.50
C GLY A 151 -2.18 6.28 -7.89
N ASN A 152 -1.47 6.81 -6.88
CA ASN A 152 -0.44 7.84 -7.11
C ASN A 152 0.78 7.32 -7.88
N GLY A 153 1.09 6.01 -7.80
CA GLY A 153 2.15 5.40 -8.58
C GLY A 153 1.88 5.40 -10.09
N ALA A 154 0.60 5.43 -10.51
CA ALA A 154 0.22 5.53 -11.92
C ALA A 154 0.59 6.90 -12.55
N ALA A 155 0.82 7.93 -11.72
CA ALA A 155 1.23 9.26 -12.18
C ALA A 155 2.70 9.33 -12.62
N LEU A 156 3.49 8.26 -12.43
CA LEU A 156 4.85 8.20 -12.94
C LEU A 156 4.85 8.36 -14.46
N LYS A 157 5.72 9.23 -14.96
CA LYS A 157 5.81 9.52 -16.39
C LYS A 157 5.98 8.21 -17.19
N ASN A 158 5.23 8.07 -18.27
CA ASN A 158 5.23 6.92 -19.19
C ASN A 158 4.86 5.57 -18.55
N MET A 159 4.24 5.55 -17.36
CA MET A 159 3.76 4.29 -16.75
C MET A 159 2.67 3.63 -17.60
N ARG A 160 1.74 4.42 -18.12
CA ARG A 160 0.68 3.94 -19.04
C ARG A 160 1.27 3.32 -20.29
N GLU A 161 2.23 4.00 -20.89
CA GLU A 161 2.92 3.57 -22.12
C GLU A 161 3.71 2.28 -21.85
N ALA A 162 4.41 2.18 -20.72
CA ALA A 162 5.15 0.99 -20.33
C ALA A 162 4.23 -0.25 -20.17
N LEU A 163 3.05 -0.05 -19.58
CA LEU A 163 2.04 -1.10 -19.49
C LEU A 163 1.48 -1.47 -20.87
N SER A 164 1.09 -0.47 -21.68
CA SER A 164 0.57 -0.72 -23.03
C SER A 164 1.58 -1.45 -23.91
N GLU A 165 2.86 -1.09 -23.81
CA GLU A 165 3.93 -1.77 -24.52
C GLU A 165 4.11 -3.23 -24.08
N ARG A 166 4.05 -3.49 -22.78
CA ARG A 166 4.25 -4.83 -22.21
C ARG A 166 3.08 -5.77 -22.47
N PHE A 167 1.84 -5.26 -22.30
CA PHE A 167 0.63 -6.07 -22.43
C PHE A 167 0.06 -6.13 -23.85
N LYS A 168 0.38 -5.15 -24.70
CA LYS A 168 -0.25 -4.95 -26.00
C LYS A 168 -1.76 -4.77 -25.91
N MET A 169 -2.20 -4.09 -24.86
CA MET A 169 -3.59 -3.79 -24.52
C MET A 169 -3.80 -2.29 -24.42
N ASP A 170 -5.05 -1.86 -24.55
CA ASP A 170 -5.44 -0.49 -24.27
C ASP A 170 -5.33 -0.21 -22.77
N VAL A 171 -4.64 0.89 -22.43
CA VAL A 171 -4.45 1.33 -21.05
C VAL A 171 -5.01 2.75 -20.89
N ARG A 172 -5.93 2.95 -19.94
CA ARG A 172 -6.43 4.26 -19.58
C ARG A 172 -6.20 4.59 -18.11
N TYR A 173 -6.15 5.87 -17.80
CA TYR A 173 -6.19 6.31 -16.42
C TYR A 173 -7.61 6.15 -15.84
N ALA A 174 -7.67 5.88 -14.53
CA ALA A 174 -8.91 5.87 -13.79
C ALA A 174 -9.61 7.23 -13.87
N SER A 175 -10.92 7.19 -14.04
CA SER A 175 -11.78 8.35 -13.93
C SER A 175 -12.91 8.01 -12.98
N VAL A 176 -13.13 8.86 -11.99
CA VAL A 176 -14.22 8.67 -11.03
C VAL A 176 -15.55 8.87 -11.74
N ARG A 177 -16.48 7.98 -11.49
CA ARG A 177 -17.84 8.06 -12.03
C ARG A 177 -18.59 9.22 -11.38
N LYS A 178 -18.89 10.25 -12.18
CA LYS A 178 -19.54 11.49 -11.72
C LYS A 178 -20.99 11.29 -11.24
N ASP A 179 -21.63 10.21 -11.67
CA ASP A 179 -22.99 9.83 -11.25
C ASP A 179 -23.05 9.32 -9.80
N LEU A 180 -21.91 8.95 -9.23
CA LEU A 180 -21.83 8.38 -7.87
C LEU A 180 -21.42 9.41 -6.80
N ILE A 181 -20.83 10.54 -7.19
CA ILE A 181 -20.30 11.54 -6.25
C ILE A 181 -20.68 12.94 -6.71
N ALA A 182 -21.40 13.69 -5.85
CA ALA A 182 -21.90 15.03 -6.17
C ALA A 182 -20.80 16.04 -6.49
N ASP A 183 -19.68 16.01 -5.76
CA ASP A 183 -18.50 16.87 -5.95
C ASP A 183 -17.33 16.11 -6.60
N GLY A 184 -17.62 15.26 -7.56
CA GLY A 184 -16.65 14.35 -8.19
C GLY A 184 -15.42 15.01 -8.78
N GLU A 185 -15.47 16.32 -9.11
CA GLU A 185 -14.31 17.05 -9.65
C GLU A 185 -13.16 17.17 -8.65
N MET A 186 -13.45 17.38 -7.37
CA MET A 186 -12.43 17.47 -6.33
C MET A 186 -11.68 16.12 -6.18
N ILE A 187 -12.42 15.01 -6.26
CA ILE A 187 -11.85 13.65 -6.13
C ILE A 187 -11.19 13.22 -7.45
N ALA A 188 -11.80 13.55 -8.59
CA ALA A 188 -11.24 13.23 -9.90
C ALA A 188 -9.87 13.89 -10.13
N ASN A 189 -9.66 15.07 -9.55
CA ASN A 189 -8.41 15.82 -9.65
C ASN A 189 -7.38 15.42 -8.60
N ASN A 190 -7.75 14.59 -7.62
CA ASN A 190 -6.88 14.14 -6.53
C ASN A 190 -6.94 12.61 -6.41
N PRO A 191 -6.14 11.88 -7.18
CA PRO A 191 -6.16 10.40 -7.18
C PRO A 191 -5.89 9.78 -5.81
N GLU A 192 -5.25 10.51 -4.89
CA GLU A 192 -4.98 10.07 -3.52
C GLU A 192 -6.26 9.87 -2.67
N TYR A 193 -7.37 10.55 -3.02
CA TYR A 193 -8.64 10.40 -2.30
C TYR A 193 -9.57 9.34 -2.92
N THR A 194 -9.23 8.82 -4.08
CA THR A 194 -10.11 7.92 -4.84
C THR A 194 -10.49 6.66 -4.05
N THR A 195 -9.52 6.03 -3.40
CA THR A 195 -9.78 4.83 -2.58
C THR A 195 -10.61 5.15 -1.35
N ALA A 196 -10.36 6.29 -0.68
CA ALA A 196 -11.17 6.73 0.46
C ALA A 196 -12.62 7.00 0.05
N ALA A 197 -12.84 7.67 -1.09
CA ALA A 197 -14.17 7.91 -1.64
C ALA A 197 -14.89 6.59 -1.98
N ALA A 198 -14.18 5.63 -2.57
CA ALA A 198 -14.73 4.32 -2.89
C ALA A 198 -15.19 3.56 -1.62
N LEU A 199 -14.42 3.65 -0.54
CA LEU A 199 -14.77 3.05 0.75
C LEU A 199 -15.98 3.74 1.38
N LEU A 200 -16.06 5.07 1.32
CA LEU A 200 -17.21 5.83 1.81
C LEU A 200 -18.50 5.45 1.11
N LEU A 201 -18.46 5.20 -0.20
CA LEU A 201 -19.64 4.74 -0.98
C LEU A 201 -20.13 3.34 -0.56
N LYS A 202 -19.32 2.56 0.14
CA LYS A 202 -19.72 1.24 0.69
C LYS A 202 -20.32 1.35 2.09
N GLY A 203 -20.21 2.51 2.74
CA GLY A 203 -20.84 2.76 4.04
C GLY A 203 -22.35 2.88 3.91
N THR A 204 -23.10 2.20 4.76
CA THR A 204 -24.56 2.24 4.82
C THR A 204 -25.07 3.15 5.94
N GLU A 205 -24.22 3.49 6.90
CA GLU A 205 -24.57 4.27 8.08
C GLU A 205 -23.57 5.42 8.29
N ASN A 206 -24.06 6.54 8.77
CA ASN A 206 -23.21 7.67 9.14
C ASN A 206 -22.74 7.50 10.60
N CYS A 207 -21.54 6.96 10.78
CA CYS A 207 -20.93 6.78 12.10
C CYS A 207 -20.47 8.09 12.75
N ALA A 208 -20.51 9.20 12.05
CA ALA A 208 -20.14 10.53 12.54
C ALA A 208 -21.34 11.36 13.00
N LEU A 209 -22.50 10.76 13.24
CA LEU A 209 -23.62 11.43 13.88
C LEU A 209 -23.18 11.90 15.26
N TYR A 210 -23.07 13.23 15.43
CA TYR A 210 -22.88 13.86 16.73
C TYR A 210 -24.13 13.59 17.56
N ILE A 211 -24.06 12.67 18.48
CA ILE A 211 -25.04 12.51 19.54
C ILE A 211 -24.73 13.64 20.52
N ALA A 212 -25.52 14.71 20.50
CA ALA A 212 -25.40 15.76 21.51
C ALA A 212 -25.45 15.12 22.90
N PRO A 213 -24.51 15.42 23.81
CA PRO A 213 -24.59 14.91 25.16
C PRO A 213 -25.96 15.28 25.74
N GLU A 214 -26.66 14.32 26.33
CA GLU A 214 -27.93 14.55 27.00
C GLU A 214 -27.73 15.74 27.94
N PRO A 215 -28.62 16.76 27.93
CA PRO A 215 -28.47 17.88 28.84
C PRO A 215 -28.45 17.31 30.25
N GLU A 216 -27.41 17.63 31.02
CA GLU A 216 -27.28 17.21 32.41
C GLU A 216 -28.61 17.55 33.12
N ARG A 217 -29.31 16.53 33.55
CA ARG A 217 -30.51 16.76 34.37
C ARG A 217 -30.07 17.58 35.59
N PRO A 218 -30.78 18.66 35.91
CA PRO A 218 -30.41 19.46 37.09
C PRO A 218 -30.34 18.53 38.27
N LYS A 219 -29.19 18.50 38.94
CA LYS A 219 -28.99 17.75 40.16
C LYS A 219 -30.08 18.23 41.14
N VAL A 220 -31.03 17.36 41.42
CA VAL A 220 -31.99 17.59 42.50
C VAL A 220 -31.16 17.70 43.76
N VAL A 221 -31.08 18.91 44.31
CA VAL A 221 -30.45 19.14 45.59
C VAL A 221 -31.38 18.51 46.63
N GLU A 222 -31.05 17.32 47.07
CA GLU A 222 -31.73 16.71 48.20
C GLU A 222 -31.55 17.63 49.40
N PRO A 223 -32.63 17.97 50.14
CA PRO A 223 -32.53 18.81 51.33
C PRO A 223 -31.65 18.10 52.38
N LYS A 224 -30.62 18.80 52.83
CA LYS A 224 -29.79 18.38 53.96
C LYS A 224 -30.68 18.08 55.15
N ILE A 225 -30.85 16.82 55.49
CA ILE A 225 -31.40 16.39 56.81
C ILE A 225 -30.24 16.46 57.76
N GLU A 226 -30.38 17.37 58.79
CA GLU A 226 -29.42 17.45 59.88
C GLU A 226 -29.45 16.16 60.69
N PRO A 227 -28.29 15.66 61.19
CA PRO A 227 -28.23 14.43 61.95
C PRO A 227 -28.76 14.67 63.34
N LYS A 228 -29.77 13.92 63.75
CA LYS A 228 -30.09 13.72 65.19
C LYS A 228 -29.11 12.72 65.78
N GLU A 229 -28.48 13.14 66.87
CA GLU A 229 -27.57 12.37 67.67
C GLU A 229 -28.26 11.17 68.35
N GLU A 230 -27.44 10.11 68.58
CA GLU A 230 -27.36 9.07 69.58
C GLU A 230 -28.09 7.73 69.35
N PRO A 231 -27.59 6.64 70.02
CA PRO A 231 -26.38 6.45 70.82
C PRO A 231 -25.48 5.26 70.44
N VAL A 232 -24.27 5.35 70.94
CA VAL A 232 -23.20 4.37 71.03
C VAL A 232 -23.63 3.05 71.67
N ILE A 233 -23.38 1.91 71.03
CA ILE A 233 -23.14 0.63 71.72
C ILE A 233 -21.95 -0.05 71.09
N ALA A 234 -21.06 -0.49 71.96
CA ALA A 234 -19.73 -1.00 71.74
C ALA A 234 -19.65 -2.42 71.09
N GLU A 235 -18.50 -2.62 70.51
CA GLU A 235 -17.69 -3.87 70.43
C GLU A 235 -18.39 -5.20 70.15
N ILE A 236 -17.91 -5.86 69.12
CA ILE A 236 -17.19 -7.16 69.28
C ILE A 236 -16.35 -7.41 68.11
N GLU A 237 -15.04 -7.59 68.29
CA GLU A 237 -14.05 -8.19 67.40
C GLU A 237 -14.44 -9.64 67.14
N GLU A 238 -14.28 -10.07 65.87
CA GLU A 238 -13.85 -11.44 65.58
C GLU A 238 -13.03 -11.51 64.34
N LYS A 239 -11.80 -11.90 64.59
CA LYS A 239 -10.80 -12.41 63.62
C LYS A 239 -11.28 -13.74 63.04
N GLN A 240 -10.90 -13.99 61.83
CA GLN A 240 -10.35 -15.29 61.33
C GLN A 240 -10.38 -15.24 59.82
N GLU A 241 -9.31 -15.33 59.21
CA GLU A 241 -8.30 -16.33 58.82
C GLU A 241 -8.41 -16.66 57.33
N GLU A 242 -7.35 -16.32 56.60
CA GLU A 242 -6.98 -17.00 55.35
C GLU A 242 -6.52 -18.41 55.65
N PRO A 243 -6.69 -19.37 54.72
CA PRO A 243 -5.57 -20.07 54.13
C PRO A 243 -5.86 -20.67 52.76
N PRO A 244 -4.91 -21.44 52.16
CA PRO A 244 -3.72 -21.02 51.46
C PRO A 244 -3.68 -21.55 50.00
N VAL A 245 -2.65 -21.11 49.34
CA VAL A 245 -2.13 -21.52 48.03
C VAL A 245 -1.88 -23.03 47.93
N GLU A 246 -2.30 -23.65 46.82
CA GLU A 246 -1.73 -24.90 46.35
C GLU A 246 -1.25 -24.82 44.90
N LYS A 247 0.05 -25.10 44.77
CA LYS A 247 0.79 -25.33 43.53
C LYS A 247 0.67 -26.80 43.16
N GLN A 248 0.44 -27.09 41.90
CA GLN A 248 0.95 -28.34 41.25
C GLN A 248 1.01 -28.06 39.72
N SER A 249 2.17 -27.97 39.15
CA SER A 249 3.19 -28.89 38.66
C SER A 249 2.75 -29.77 37.48
N ALA A 250 3.32 -29.40 36.34
CA ALA A 250 3.92 -30.16 35.26
C ALA A 250 3.43 -31.60 34.94
N ALA A 251 3.12 -31.82 33.66
CA ALA A 251 3.46 -33.07 33.00
C ALA A 251 3.62 -32.91 31.49
N THR A 252 4.79 -33.16 31.07
CA THR A 252 5.33 -33.41 29.73
C THR A 252 4.68 -34.64 29.11
N THR A 253 4.35 -34.61 27.83
CA THR A 253 4.41 -35.85 27.04
C THR A 253 4.77 -35.55 25.56
N LYS A 254 5.72 -36.32 25.17
CA LYS A 254 6.51 -36.43 23.92
C LYS A 254 5.69 -36.95 22.72
N ASN A 255 6.08 -36.45 21.56
CA ASN A 255 6.44 -37.24 20.35
C ASN A 255 5.35 -38.05 19.61
N ARG A 256 5.13 -37.71 18.35
CA ARG A 256 5.37 -38.68 17.26
C ARG A 256 5.47 -38.01 15.89
N ASN A 257 6.63 -38.27 15.30
CA ASN A 257 6.98 -38.18 13.90
C ASN A 257 6.02 -38.98 13.00
N SER A 258 5.64 -38.44 11.85
CA SER A 258 5.57 -39.26 10.63
C SER A 258 5.85 -38.36 9.42
N GLY A 259 6.97 -38.62 8.80
CA GLY A 259 7.40 -38.00 7.56
C GLY A 259 6.58 -38.53 6.38
N THR A 260 6.33 -37.64 5.44
CA THR A 260 6.10 -38.02 4.04
C THR A 260 6.89 -37.04 3.17
N LYS A 261 8.00 -37.56 2.63
CA LYS A 261 8.72 -36.97 1.51
C LYS A 261 7.78 -36.86 0.32
N LYS A 262 7.57 -35.65 -0.19
CA LYS A 262 7.24 -35.42 -1.60
C LYS A 262 8.41 -34.72 -2.23
N GLU A 263 9.03 -35.40 -3.16
CA GLU A 263 9.99 -34.87 -4.10
C GLU A 263 9.29 -33.80 -4.94
N GLU A 264 9.75 -32.56 -4.80
CA GLU A 264 9.43 -31.49 -5.73
C GLU A 264 10.47 -31.51 -6.85
N GLU A 265 10.02 -31.85 -8.04
CA GLU A 265 10.72 -31.56 -9.28
C GLU A 265 11.00 -30.07 -9.39
N LYS A 266 12.23 -29.67 -9.19
CA LYS A 266 12.76 -28.35 -9.54
C LYS A 266 12.77 -28.23 -11.08
N LYS A 267 11.70 -27.73 -11.67
CA LYS A 267 11.74 -27.14 -13.01
C LYS A 267 12.60 -25.88 -12.95
N ASN A 268 13.77 -26.02 -13.55
CA ASN A 268 14.79 -25.00 -13.75
C ASN A 268 14.22 -23.85 -14.64
N ARG A 269 13.48 -22.90 -14.06
CA ARG A 269 13.18 -21.63 -14.71
C ARG A 269 14.42 -20.75 -14.54
N LYS A 270 15.21 -20.64 -15.59
CA LYS A 270 16.17 -19.54 -15.75
C LYS A 270 15.40 -18.22 -15.77
N GLY A 271 15.07 -17.71 -14.59
CA GLY A 271 14.70 -16.32 -14.41
C GLY A 271 15.94 -15.49 -14.71
N TRP A 272 15.86 -14.60 -15.66
CA TRP A 272 16.83 -13.54 -15.83
C TRP A 272 16.84 -12.75 -14.54
N GLY A 273 17.99 -12.73 -13.87
CA GLY A 273 18.17 -12.08 -12.59
C GLY A 273 18.03 -10.55 -12.71
N ILE A 274 16.79 -10.06 -12.66
CA ILE A 274 16.53 -8.61 -12.54
C ILE A 274 17.27 -8.05 -11.33
N GLY A 275 17.44 -8.86 -10.26
CA GLY A 275 18.27 -8.52 -9.10
C GLY A 275 19.75 -8.28 -9.45
N ASP A 276 20.31 -9.05 -10.38
CA ASP A 276 21.71 -8.87 -10.81
C ASP A 276 21.88 -7.65 -11.68
N LEU A 277 20.89 -7.32 -12.53
CA LEU A 277 20.86 -6.08 -13.31
C LEU A 277 20.75 -4.85 -12.42
N PHE A 278 19.90 -4.92 -11.39
CA PHE A 278 19.72 -3.85 -10.43
C PHE A 278 21.00 -3.64 -9.60
N LYS A 279 21.58 -4.71 -9.09
CA LYS A 279 22.83 -4.66 -8.33
C LYS A 279 23.96 -4.05 -9.17
N ASN A 280 24.12 -4.48 -10.41
CA ASN A 280 25.13 -3.92 -11.33
C ASN A 280 24.88 -2.44 -11.67
N ALA A 281 23.63 -1.99 -11.75
CA ALA A 281 23.30 -0.59 -11.98
C ALA A 281 23.62 0.28 -10.74
N VAL A 282 23.24 -0.17 -9.56
CA VAL A 282 23.51 0.53 -8.29
C VAL A 282 25.00 0.56 -7.96
N ASP A 283 25.71 -0.57 -8.14
CA ASP A 283 27.15 -0.67 -7.90
C ASP A 283 27.94 0.27 -8.83
N LYS A 284 27.55 0.35 -10.12
CA LYS A 284 28.18 1.29 -11.08
C LYS A 284 28.00 2.76 -10.73
N VAL A 285 26.82 3.12 -10.22
CA VAL A 285 26.52 4.50 -9.79
C VAL A 285 27.26 4.81 -8.49
N GLY A 286 27.29 3.86 -7.55
CA GLY A 286 28.05 3.97 -6.30
C GLY A 286 29.55 4.19 -6.53
N GLU A 287 30.18 3.42 -7.45
CA GLU A 287 31.58 3.62 -7.84
C GLU A 287 31.84 5.01 -8.45
N GLY A 288 30.88 5.55 -9.23
CA GLY A 288 30.98 6.89 -9.81
C GLY A 288 30.97 8.00 -8.75
N ILE A 289 30.11 7.85 -7.73
CA ILE A 289 30.00 8.80 -6.61
C ILE A 289 31.25 8.74 -5.73
N ASP A 290 31.74 7.55 -5.37
CA ASP A 290 32.96 7.37 -4.57
C ASP A 290 34.21 7.92 -5.29
N LYS A 291 34.24 7.89 -6.62
CA LYS A 291 35.33 8.48 -7.40
C LYS A 291 35.24 9.99 -7.41
N ALA A 292 34.05 10.57 -7.57
CA ALA A 292 33.86 12.02 -7.54
C ALA A 292 34.21 12.61 -6.16
N LEU A 293 33.87 11.93 -5.06
CA LEU A 293 34.25 12.36 -3.70
C LEU A 293 35.74 12.24 -3.37
N LYS A 294 36.49 11.40 -4.09
CA LYS A 294 37.95 11.26 -3.94
C LYS A 294 38.72 12.26 -4.77
N ASP A 295 38.16 12.76 -5.85
CA ASP A 295 38.78 13.74 -6.74
C ASP A 295 38.66 15.20 -6.18
N GLU A 296 37.82 15.39 -5.13
CA GLU A 296 37.66 16.69 -4.41
C GLU A 296 38.51 16.82 -3.12
N GLN A 297 39.32 15.83 -2.74
CA GLN A 297 40.29 15.87 -1.64
C GLN A 297 41.71 16.01 -2.17
#